data_a8f4e758da8b6eab3d01d89fc1548caa
#
_entry.id   a8f4e758da8b6eab3d01d89fc1548caa
#
_cell.length_a   1.000
_cell.length_b   1.000
_cell.length_c   1.000
_cell.angle_alpha   90.00
_cell.angle_beta   90.00
_cell.angle_gamma   90.00
#
_symmetry.space_group_name_H-M   'P 1'
#
loop_
_entity.id
_entity.type
_entity.pdbx_description
1 polymer ?
#
loop_
_entity_poly.entity_id
_entity_poly.type
_entity_poly.pdbx_seq_one_letter_code
_entity_poly.pdbx_strand_id
1 'polypeptide(L)'
;MPFWLSIAALSLAQAATVLPARPIARRLPARLRSRRWALVPPLSVIGFVFLARLAERASADALTYLALVAVPLLAALALGSLTHGARPLRALAVVPLFALAWAARGALAGEAAAVALSALSCVALGVLLAAVTPPRWLAAGIILMALADTALVIADLLQRPNNALNAAHPAAGLPRLQSAAFGSAVMGYGDLFIAGVLGALLVASLGVPTQRLGAALTCLFALAFDLLFFVLAELPATVPVALALVAIAIRRRRRAARPSAAPGPPPAGAPGAPPRRAPAVR
;
A
#
# COMPACT_ATOMS: atom_id res chain seq x y z
N MET A 1 10.14 -23.37 4.82
CA MET A 1 11.08 -22.25 4.57
C MET A 1 11.46 -21.67 5.94
N PRO A 2 12.70 -21.24 6.22
CA PRO A 2 13.05 -20.57 7.48
C PRO A 2 12.23 -19.29 7.69
N PHE A 3 11.85 -19.01 8.94
CA PHE A 3 11.00 -17.86 9.31
C PHE A 3 11.55 -16.53 8.77
N TRP A 4 12.86 -16.28 8.91
CA TRP A 4 13.49 -15.02 8.49
C TRP A 4 13.41 -14.76 6.98
N LEU A 5 13.47 -15.81 6.16
CA LEU A 5 13.29 -15.67 4.72
C LEU A 5 11.82 -15.44 4.37
N SER A 6 10.91 -16.04 5.13
CA SER A 6 9.46 -15.87 4.91
C SER A 6 9.02 -14.45 5.25
N ILE A 7 9.44 -13.92 6.40
CA ILE A 7 9.07 -12.56 6.79
C ILE A 7 9.73 -11.50 5.89
N ALA A 8 11.01 -11.69 5.53
CA ALA A 8 11.68 -10.79 4.59
C ALA A 8 10.99 -10.77 3.22
N ALA A 9 10.51 -11.92 2.72
CA ALA A 9 9.74 -11.98 1.48
C ALA A 9 8.42 -11.21 1.58
N LEU A 10 7.71 -11.28 2.72
CA LEU A 10 6.49 -10.50 2.96
C LEU A 10 6.79 -9.00 3.07
N SER A 11 7.87 -8.60 3.75
CA SER A 11 8.33 -7.21 3.82
C SER A 11 8.70 -6.66 2.44
N LEU A 12 9.32 -7.48 1.58
CA LEU A 12 9.55 -7.14 0.18
C LEU A 12 8.25 -7.01 -0.61
N ALA A 13 7.28 -7.91 -0.40
CA ALA A 13 5.95 -7.83 -1.04
C ALA A 13 5.20 -6.55 -0.61
N GLN A 14 5.27 -6.17 0.67
CA GLN A 14 4.72 -4.92 1.18
C GLN A 14 5.34 -3.72 0.48
N ALA A 15 6.66 -3.65 0.41
CA ALA A 15 7.38 -2.58 -0.29
C ALA A 15 7.07 -2.56 -1.80
N ALA A 16 6.99 -3.73 -2.44
CA ALA A 16 6.63 -3.86 -3.85
C ALA A 16 5.21 -3.37 -4.13
N THR A 17 4.29 -3.49 -3.17
CA THR A 17 2.89 -3.00 -3.28
C THR A 17 2.82 -1.48 -3.43
N VAL A 18 3.83 -0.73 -3.00
CA VAL A 18 3.92 0.74 -3.17
C VAL A 18 4.14 1.14 -4.64
N LEU A 19 4.82 0.31 -5.45
CA LEU A 19 5.33 0.68 -6.78
C LEU A 19 4.29 0.73 -7.91
N PRO A 20 3.31 -0.19 -8.00
CA PRO A 20 2.50 -0.34 -9.21
C PRO A 20 1.46 0.77 -9.41
N ALA A 21 1.04 1.44 -8.33
CA ALA A 21 -0.04 2.42 -8.38
C ALA A 21 0.24 3.56 -9.37
N ARG A 22 -0.77 3.91 -10.18
CA ARG A 22 -0.74 5.11 -11.02
C ARG A 22 -1.89 6.05 -10.65
N PRO A 23 -1.77 7.37 -10.85
CA PRO A 23 -2.86 8.30 -10.58
C PRO A 23 -4.00 8.08 -11.58
N ILE A 24 -5.25 8.18 -11.11
CA ILE A 24 -6.41 8.18 -11.99
C ILE A 24 -6.42 9.51 -12.75
N ALA A 25 -6.35 9.44 -14.09
CA ALA A 25 -6.33 10.62 -14.96
C ALA A 25 -7.67 11.39 -14.93
N ARG A 26 -8.79 10.69 -14.72
CA ARG A 26 -10.12 11.31 -14.59
C ARG A 26 -10.29 11.88 -13.19
N ARG A 27 -10.52 13.16 -13.09
CA ARG A 27 -10.95 13.79 -11.83
C ARG A 27 -12.36 13.32 -11.51
N LEU A 28 -12.51 12.60 -10.40
CA LEU A 28 -13.82 12.23 -9.89
C LEU A 28 -14.60 13.49 -9.50
N PRO A 29 -15.96 13.46 -9.60
CA PRO A 29 -16.81 14.56 -9.18
C PRO A 29 -16.46 15.02 -7.75
N ALA A 30 -16.46 16.34 -7.53
CA ALA A 30 -16.10 16.92 -6.23
C ALA A 30 -16.96 16.37 -5.08
N ARG A 31 -18.20 15.97 -5.37
CA ARG A 31 -19.14 15.37 -4.42
C ARG A 31 -18.63 14.06 -3.80
N LEU A 32 -17.81 13.28 -4.53
CA LEU A 32 -17.23 12.02 -4.04
C LEU A 32 -15.94 12.25 -3.23
N ARG A 33 -15.35 13.45 -3.32
CA ARG A 33 -14.10 13.77 -2.62
C ARG A 33 -14.39 14.30 -1.23
N SER A 34 -14.07 13.50 -0.20
CA SER A 34 -14.30 13.87 1.19
C SER A 34 -13.11 13.51 2.08
N ARG A 35 -12.85 14.35 3.09
CA ARG A 35 -11.90 14.04 4.16
C ARG A 35 -12.30 12.82 5.00
N ARG A 36 -13.58 12.46 5.02
CA ARG A 36 -14.11 11.32 5.79
C ARG A 36 -13.53 9.98 5.32
N TRP A 37 -13.19 9.86 4.05
CA TRP A 37 -12.57 8.66 3.49
C TRP A 37 -11.18 8.36 4.08
N ALA A 38 -10.51 9.33 4.69
CA ALA A 38 -9.25 9.15 5.40
C ALA A 38 -9.38 8.26 6.65
N LEU A 39 -10.60 8.11 7.17
CA LEU A 39 -10.89 7.23 8.31
C LEU A 39 -11.05 5.76 7.91
N VAL A 40 -11.17 5.45 6.62
CA VAL A 40 -11.34 4.05 6.15
C VAL A 40 -10.19 3.14 6.63
N PRO A 41 -8.90 3.50 6.48
CA PRO A 41 -7.81 2.65 6.97
C PRO A 41 -7.91 2.37 8.48
N PRO A 42 -7.93 3.36 9.39
CA PRO A 42 -7.97 3.07 10.82
C PRO A 42 -9.27 2.40 11.27
N LEU A 43 -10.42 2.77 10.68
CA LEU A 43 -11.68 2.14 11.01
C LEU A 43 -11.78 0.70 10.52
N SER A 44 -11.06 0.33 9.46
CA SER A 44 -11.07 -1.05 8.97
C SER A 44 -10.44 -2.01 9.99
N VAL A 45 -9.31 -1.65 10.62
CA VAL A 45 -8.67 -2.50 11.62
C VAL A 45 -9.45 -2.52 12.93
N ILE A 46 -9.94 -1.36 13.38
CA ILE A 46 -10.76 -1.27 14.58
C ILE A 46 -12.06 -2.07 14.38
N GLY A 47 -12.74 -1.87 13.26
CA GLY A 47 -13.98 -2.59 12.92
C GLY A 47 -13.75 -4.10 12.82
N PHE A 48 -12.63 -4.55 12.27
CA PHE A 48 -12.24 -5.96 12.25
C PHE A 48 -12.15 -6.54 13.66
N VAL A 49 -11.45 -5.87 14.58
CA VAL A 49 -11.30 -6.33 15.97
C VAL A 49 -12.65 -6.42 16.67
N PHE A 50 -13.51 -5.39 16.52
CA PHE A 50 -14.85 -5.40 17.12
C PHE A 50 -15.72 -6.52 16.54
N LEU A 51 -15.74 -6.68 15.23
CA LEU A 51 -16.53 -7.71 14.55
C LEU A 51 -16.08 -9.11 14.95
N ALA A 52 -14.77 -9.33 15.00
CA ALA A 52 -14.20 -10.61 15.44
C ALA A 52 -14.52 -10.93 16.91
N ARG A 53 -14.65 -9.92 17.79
CA ARG A 53 -15.06 -10.13 19.17
C ARG A 53 -16.54 -10.47 19.33
N LEU A 54 -17.40 -9.93 18.45
CA LEU A 54 -18.84 -10.18 18.48
C LEU A 54 -19.22 -11.55 17.93
N ALA A 55 -18.54 -11.99 16.87
CA ALA A 55 -18.88 -13.21 16.13
C ALA A 55 -17.60 -13.81 15.47
N GLU A 56 -16.69 -14.35 16.28
CA GLU A 56 -15.33 -14.72 15.88
C GLU A 56 -15.31 -15.61 14.63
N ARG A 57 -15.97 -16.75 14.65
CA ARG A 57 -16.01 -17.69 13.51
C ARG A 57 -16.77 -17.12 12.32
N ALA A 58 -17.96 -16.59 12.54
CA ALA A 58 -18.80 -16.08 11.46
C ALA A 58 -18.15 -14.88 10.74
N SER A 59 -17.46 -14.01 11.48
CA SER A 59 -16.73 -12.89 10.88
C SER A 59 -15.51 -13.35 10.10
N ALA A 60 -14.74 -14.31 10.60
CA ALA A 60 -13.59 -14.87 9.91
C ALA A 60 -14.01 -15.58 8.62
N ASP A 61 -15.08 -16.39 8.66
CA ASP A 61 -15.64 -17.05 7.47
C ASP A 61 -16.15 -16.03 6.46
N ALA A 62 -16.93 -15.03 6.90
CA ALA A 62 -17.47 -14.00 6.02
C ALA A 62 -16.34 -13.21 5.32
N LEU A 63 -15.28 -12.82 6.05
CA LEU A 63 -14.12 -12.15 5.47
C LEU A 63 -13.35 -13.04 4.51
N THR A 64 -13.23 -14.34 4.80
CA THR A 64 -12.59 -15.31 3.93
C THR A 64 -13.33 -15.42 2.59
N TYR A 65 -14.65 -15.57 2.59
CA TYR A 65 -15.44 -15.64 1.35
C TYR A 65 -15.52 -14.28 0.64
N LEU A 66 -15.60 -13.17 1.38
CA LEU A 66 -15.50 -11.84 0.78
C LEU A 66 -14.16 -11.67 0.05
N ALA A 67 -13.05 -12.07 0.67
CA ALA A 67 -11.73 -11.98 0.06
C ALA A 67 -11.63 -12.82 -1.22
N LEU A 68 -12.20 -14.03 -1.25
CA LEU A 68 -12.22 -14.89 -2.44
C LEU A 68 -12.87 -14.22 -3.65
N VAL A 69 -13.84 -13.36 -3.44
CA VAL A 69 -14.52 -12.63 -4.52
C VAL A 69 -13.85 -11.28 -4.78
N ALA A 70 -13.64 -10.49 -3.72
CA ALA A 70 -13.17 -9.12 -3.85
C ALA A 70 -11.71 -9.03 -4.33
N VAL A 71 -10.83 -9.89 -3.81
CA VAL A 71 -9.39 -9.83 -4.12
C VAL A 71 -9.11 -10.08 -5.60
N PRO A 72 -9.61 -11.14 -6.25
CA PRO A 72 -9.41 -11.33 -7.69
C PRO A 72 -10.01 -10.20 -8.55
N LEU A 73 -11.19 -9.70 -8.21
CA LEU A 73 -11.83 -8.61 -8.95
C LEU A 73 -11.03 -7.31 -8.85
N LEU A 74 -10.56 -6.97 -7.65
CA LEU A 74 -9.72 -5.80 -7.42
C LEU A 74 -8.33 -5.95 -8.07
N ALA A 75 -7.74 -7.16 -8.05
CA ALA A 75 -6.49 -7.44 -8.74
C ALA A 75 -6.65 -7.30 -10.27
N ALA A 76 -7.77 -7.76 -10.84
CA ALA A 76 -8.10 -7.55 -12.24
C ALA A 76 -8.25 -6.06 -12.59
N LEU A 77 -8.92 -5.31 -11.73
CA LEU A 77 -9.05 -3.85 -11.86
C LEU A 77 -7.68 -3.16 -11.81
N ALA A 78 -6.79 -3.59 -10.90
CA ALA A 78 -5.43 -3.08 -10.80
C ALA A 78 -4.66 -3.28 -12.11
N LEU A 79 -4.58 -4.52 -12.59
CA LEU A 79 -3.83 -4.87 -13.81
C LEU A 79 -4.47 -4.29 -15.07
N GLY A 80 -5.80 -4.21 -15.11
CA GLY A 80 -6.54 -3.71 -16.24
C GLY A 80 -6.47 -2.18 -16.41
N SER A 81 -6.38 -1.41 -15.30
CA SER A 81 -6.58 0.04 -15.37
C SER A 81 -5.82 0.91 -14.39
N LEU A 82 -5.36 0.41 -13.22
CA LEU A 82 -4.89 1.25 -12.11
C LEU A 82 -3.37 1.20 -11.85
N THR A 83 -2.62 0.35 -12.57
CA THR A 83 -1.17 0.21 -12.42
C THR A 83 -0.42 0.84 -13.59
N HIS A 84 0.87 1.10 -13.39
CA HIS A 84 1.75 1.51 -14.49
C HIS A 84 1.78 0.43 -15.57
N GLY A 85 1.51 0.83 -16.83
CA GLY A 85 1.42 -0.11 -17.96
C GLY A 85 0.16 -0.98 -17.96
N ALA A 86 -0.90 -0.63 -17.22
CA ALA A 86 -2.17 -1.33 -17.24
C ALA A 86 -2.74 -1.43 -18.66
N ARG A 87 -3.27 -2.60 -18.98
CA ARG A 87 -3.98 -2.89 -20.25
C ARG A 87 -5.16 -3.82 -19.92
N PRO A 88 -6.32 -3.68 -20.57
CA PRO A 88 -7.49 -4.53 -20.31
C PRO A 88 -7.18 -6.03 -20.37
N LEU A 89 -6.36 -6.46 -21.33
CA LEU A 89 -5.93 -7.87 -21.45
C LEU A 89 -5.10 -8.38 -20.28
N ARG A 90 -4.38 -7.49 -19.56
CA ARG A 90 -3.61 -7.90 -18.38
C ARG A 90 -4.50 -8.29 -17.20
N ALA A 91 -5.75 -7.83 -17.16
CA ALA A 91 -6.72 -8.28 -16.17
C ALA A 91 -6.93 -9.81 -16.21
N LEU A 92 -6.80 -10.43 -17.40
CA LEU A 92 -6.91 -11.88 -17.55
C LEU A 92 -5.80 -12.66 -16.84
N ALA A 93 -4.65 -12.02 -16.52
CA ALA A 93 -3.58 -12.67 -15.75
C ALA A 93 -4.00 -13.05 -14.34
N VAL A 94 -5.09 -12.49 -13.82
CA VAL A 94 -5.68 -12.89 -12.54
C VAL A 94 -6.16 -14.34 -12.57
N VAL A 95 -6.65 -14.83 -13.71
CA VAL A 95 -7.15 -16.19 -13.85
C VAL A 95 -6.04 -17.24 -13.61
N PRO A 96 -4.90 -17.21 -14.32
CA PRO A 96 -3.81 -18.14 -14.03
C PRO A 96 -3.19 -17.94 -12.65
N LEU A 97 -3.13 -16.71 -12.12
CA LEU A 97 -2.65 -16.47 -10.75
C LEU A 97 -3.59 -17.12 -9.72
N PHE A 98 -4.90 -16.98 -9.88
CA PHE A 98 -5.87 -17.63 -8.99
C PHE A 98 -5.81 -19.16 -9.11
N ALA A 99 -5.73 -19.67 -10.34
CA ALA A 99 -5.57 -21.10 -10.60
C ALA A 99 -4.30 -21.66 -9.97
N LEU A 100 -3.17 -20.92 -10.05
CA LEU A 100 -1.91 -21.29 -9.41
C LEU A 100 -2.04 -21.28 -7.87
N ALA A 101 -2.65 -20.24 -7.30
CA ALA A 101 -2.89 -20.15 -5.86
C ALA A 101 -3.76 -21.31 -5.35
N TRP A 102 -4.69 -21.78 -6.17
CA TRP A 102 -5.55 -22.90 -5.84
C TRP A 102 -4.86 -24.25 -6.05
N ALA A 103 -4.30 -24.50 -7.23
CA ALA A 103 -3.72 -25.79 -7.59
C ALA A 103 -2.44 -26.12 -6.81
N ALA A 104 -1.61 -25.10 -6.53
CA ALA A 104 -0.34 -25.23 -5.81
C ALA A 104 -0.44 -24.79 -4.34
N ARG A 105 -1.64 -24.90 -3.73
CA ARG A 105 -1.83 -24.57 -2.30
C ARG A 105 -0.89 -25.41 -1.42
N GLY A 106 -0.29 -24.75 -0.42
CA GLY A 106 0.72 -25.40 0.45
C GLY A 106 2.11 -25.48 -0.18
N ALA A 107 2.27 -25.06 -1.44
CA ALA A 107 3.57 -24.83 -2.05
C ALA A 107 3.87 -23.32 -2.16
N LEU A 108 5.14 -22.95 -2.09
CA LEU A 108 5.58 -21.55 -2.15
C LEU A 108 5.07 -20.81 -3.41
N ALA A 109 4.93 -21.50 -4.53
CA ALA A 109 4.41 -20.92 -5.77
C ALA A 109 2.94 -20.49 -5.64
N GLY A 110 2.11 -21.32 -4.99
CA GLY A 110 0.71 -20.98 -4.73
C GLY A 110 0.55 -19.86 -3.72
N GLU A 111 1.37 -19.86 -2.66
CA GLU A 111 1.40 -18.79 -1.66
C GLU A 111 1.86 -17.46 -2.29
N ALA A 112 2.91 -17.49 -3.13
CA ALA A 112 3.37 -16.31 -3.87
C ALA A 112 2.27 -15.74 -4.79
N ALA A 113 1.51 -16.61 -5.47
CA ALA A 113 0.39 -16.20 -6.32
C ALA A 113 -0.73 -15.56 -5.48
N ALA A 114 -1.06 -16.12 -4.31
CA ALA A 114 -2.05 -15.56 -3.39
C ALA A 114 -1.60 -14.19 -2.86
N VAL A 115 -0.32 -14.05 -2.43
CA VAL A 115 0.27 -12.77 -2.00
C VAL A 115 0.23 -11.74 -3.13
N ALA A 116 0.56 -12.13 -4.37
CA ALA A 116 0.50 -11.24 -5.53
C ALA A 116 -0.93 -10.74 -5.81
N LEU A 117 -1.94 -11.62 -5.74
CA LEU A 117 -3.34 -11.23 -5.87
C LEU A 117 -3.75 -10.24 -4.78
N SER A 118 -3.41 -10.52 -3.51
CA SER A 118 -3.70 -9.65 -2.38
C SER A 118 -3.00 -8.29 -2.53
N ALA A 119 -1.72 -8.26 -2.91
CA ALA A 119 -0.97 -7.03 -3.16
C ALA A 119 -1.60 -6.18 -4.28
N LEU A 120 -1.97 -6.79 -5.41
CA LEU A 120 -2.63 -6.10 -6.52
C LEU A 120 -3.99 -5.53 -6.11
N SER A 121 -4.78 -6.28 -5.34
CA SER A 121 -6.06 -5.80 -4.81
C SER A 121 -5.87 -4.60 -3.88
N CYS A 122 -4.84 -4.61 -3.03
CA CYS A 122 -4.47 -3.50 -2.16
C CYS A 122 -4.03 -2.26 -2.95
N VAL A 123 -3.33 -2.44 -4.08
CA VAL A 123 -3.04 -1.34 -5.01
C VAL A 123 -4.31 -0.72 -5.56
N ALA A 124 -5.28 -1.53 -6.00
CA ALA A 124 -6.57 -1.01 -6.49
C ALA A 124 -7.30 -0.21 -5.42
N LEU A 125 -7.45 -0.75 -4.22
CA LEU A 125 -8.07 -0.06 -3.09
C LEU A 125 -7.35 1.24 -2.74
N GLY A 126 -6.00 1.23 -2.71
CA GLY A 126 -5.18 2.41 -2.46
C GLY A 126 -5.42 3.51 -3.49
N VAL A 127 -5.45 3.17 -4.79
CA VAL A 127 -5.70 4.12 -5.87
C VAL A 127 -7.12 4.67 -5.80
N LEU A 128 -8.13 3.83 -5.55
CA LEU A 128 -9.51 4.27 -5.38
C LEU A 128 -9.66 5.21 -4.18
N LEU A 129 -9.05 4.88 -3.06
CA LEU A 129 -9.09 5.72 -1.86
C LEU A 129 -8.37 7.06 -2.08
N ALA A 130 -7.22 7.05 -2.76
CA ALA A 130 -6.49 8.28 -3.11
C ALA A 130 -7.27 9.17 -4.09
N ALA A 131 -8.13 8.60 -4.93
CA ALA A 131 -8.97 9.35 -5.85
C ALA A 131 -10.08 10.14 -5.14
N VAL A 132 -10.62 9.60 -4.02
CA VAL A 132 -11.74 10.21 -3.28
C VAL A 132 -11.29 10.99 -2.04
N THR A 133 -10.02 10.84 -1.60
CA THR A 133 -9.51 11.48 -0.38
C THR A 133 -8.50 12.57 -0.71
N PRO A 134 -8.61 13.80 -0.14
CA PRO A 134 -7.58 14.81 -0.30
C PRO A 134 -6.23 14.34 0.29
N PRO A 135 -5.07 14.61 -0.39
CA PRO A 135 -3.77 14.02 -0.03
C PRO A 135 -3.33 14.21 1.41
N ARG A 136 -3.57 15.41 1.97
CA ARG A 136 -3.21 15.72 3.37
C ARG A 136 -3.95 14.83 4.37
N TRP A 137 -5.24 14.55 4.10
CA TRP A 137 -6.05 13.71 4.96
C TRP A 137 -5.72 12.24 4.78
N LEU A 138 -5.38 11.82 3.56
CA LEU A 138 -4.92 10.46 3.31
C LEU A 138 -3.60 10.18 4.02
N ALA A 139 -2.66 11.14 4.01
CA ALA A 139 -1.43 11.05 4.80
C ALA A 139 -1.71 10.91 6.31
N ALA A 140 -2.66 11.71 6.84
CA ALA A 140 -3.11 11.59 8.23
C ALA A 140 -3.74 10.22 8.51
N GLY A 141 -4.53 9.67 7.58
CA GLY A 141 -5.13 8.34 7.67
C GLY A 141 -4.09 7.22 7.77
N ILE A 142 -2.98 7.31 7.01
CA ILE A 142 -1.85 6.36 7.10
C ILE A 142 -1.23 6.40 8.51
N ILE A 143 -0.95 7.60 9.04
CA ILE A 143 -0.38 7.74 10.37
C ILE A 143 -1.34 7.22 11.45
N LEU A 144 -2.62 7.57 11.34
CA LEU A 144 -3.63 7.13 12.29
C LEU A 144 -3.82 5.60 12.27
N MET A 145 -3.73 4.98 11.08
CA MET A 145 -3.76 3.52 10.94
C MET A 145 -2.58 2.87 11.68
N ALA A 146 -1.36 3.40 11.50
CA ALA A 146 -0.18 2.87 12.18
C ALA A 146 -0.26 3.04 13.70
N LEU A 147 -0.80 4.15 14.19
CA LEU A 147 -1.03 4.37 15.62
C LEU A 147 -2.09 3.41 16.17
N ALA A 148 -3.19 3.21 15.44
CA ALA A 148 -4.25 2.28 15.86
C ALA A 148 -3.73 0.84 15.90
N ASP A 149 -3.00 0.40 14.86
CA ASP A 149 -2.39 -0.92 14.77
C ASP A 149 -1.41 -1.14 15.93
N THR A 150 -0.50 -0.19 16.17
CA THR A 150 0.42 -0.24 17.31
C THR A 150 -0.30 -0.34 18.66
N ALA A 151 -1.35 0.46 18.84
CA ALA A 151 -2.13 0.42 20.08
C ALA A 151 -2.83 -0.94 20.29
N LEU A 152 -3.36 -1.52 19.22
CA LEU A 152 -4.03 -2.83 19.25
C LEU A 152 -3.04 -3.97 19.50
N VAL A 153 -1.81 -3.91 18.95
CA VAL A 153 -0.73 -4.88 19.23
C VAL A 153 -0.30 -4.77 20.68
N ILE A 154 -0.01 -3.56 21.19
CA ILE A 154 0.41 -3.36 22.59
C ILE A 154 -0.69 -3.81 23.57
N ALA A 155 -1.95 -3.60 23.23
CA ALA A 155 -3.08 -4.02 24.06
C ALA A 155 -3.45 -5.51 23.92
N ASP A 156 -2.69 -6.29 23.15
CA ASP A 156 -2.92 -7.71 22.84
C ASP A 156 -4.37 -7.99 22.33
N LEU A 157 -4.88 -7.08 21.51
CA LEU A 157 -6.25 -7.16 21.00
C LEU A 157 -6.34 -7.82 19.62
N LEU A 158 -5.21 -8.00 18.93
CA LEU A 158 -5.15 -8.53 17.57
C LEU A 158 -4.91 -10.04 17.52
N GLN A 159 -4.28 -10.66 18.52
CA GLN A 159 -3.92 -12.07 18.49
C GLN A 159 -5.11 -12.99 18.24
N ARG A 160 -6.19 -12.88 19.04
CA ARG A 160 -7.39 -13.70 18.86
C ARG A 160 -8.07 -13.51 17.50
N PRO A 161 -8.39 -12.27 17.07
CA PRO A 161 -8.91 -12.02 15.74
C PRO A 161 -8.04 -12.56 14.60
N ASN A 162 -6.73 -12.37 14.69
CA ASN A 162 -5.78 -12.87 13.68
C ASN A 162 -5.74 -14.39 13.66
N ASN A 163 -5.71 -15.05 14.82
CA ASN A 163 -5.73 -16.50 14.92
C ASN A 163 -7.00 -17.09 14.33
N ALA A 164 -8.18 -16.50 14.62
CA ALA A 164 -9.44 -16.92 14.03
C ALA A 164 -9.44 -16.77 12.51
N LEU A 165 -8.98 -15.63 12.00
CA LEU A 165 -8.90 -15.37 10.57
C LEU A 165 -7.89 -16.30 9.88
N ASN A 166 -6.77 -16.60 10.51
CA ASN A 166 -5.75 -17.51 9.99
C ASN A 166 -6.19 -18.99 10.04
N ALA A 167 -7.07 -19.35 11.01
CA ALA A 167 -7.68 -20.66 11.10
C ALA A 167 -8.84 -20.86 10.12
N ALA A 168 -9.44 -19.78 9.62
CA ALA A 168 -10.55 -19.87 8.67
C ALA A 168 -10.06 -20.35 7.31
N HIS A 169 -10.65 -21.44 6.82
CA HIS A 169 -10.34 -22.04 5.53
C HIS A 169 -11.60 -22.06 4.66
N PRO A 170 -11.52 -21.56 3.42
CA PRO A 170 -12.65 -21.66 2.51
C PRO A 170 -12.88 -23.12 2.11
N ALA A 171 -14.14 -23.46 1.79
CA ALA A 171 -14.52 -24.77 1.33
C ALA A 171 -13.77 -25.19 0.06
N ALA A 172 -13.75 -26.51 -0.24
CA ALA A 172 -13.14 -27.09 -1.44
C ALA A 172 -11.65 -26.78 -1.63
N GLY A 173 -10.95 -26.42 -0.55
CA GLY A 173 -9.52 -26.08 -0.59
C GLY A 173 -9.20 -24.89 -1.48
N LEU A 174 -10.12 -23.93 -1.64
CA LEU A 174 -9.86 -22.66 -2.31
C LEU A 174 -8.73 -21.88 -1.63
N PRO A 175 -8.02 -21.00 -2.34
CA PRO A 175 -6.90 -20.25 -1.77
C PRO A 175 -7.35 -19.30 -0.68
N ARG A 176 -6.52 -19.10 0.35
CA ARG A 176 -6.73 -18.09 1.38
C ARG A 176 -6.21 -16.75 0.86
N LEU A 177 -7.10 -15.77 0.74
CA LEU A 177 -6.77 -14.43 0.24
C LEU A 177 -7.04 -13.32 1.28
N GLN A 178 -7.54 -13.67 2.46
CA GLN A 178 -7.84 -12.76 3.56
C GLN A 178 -6.59 -12.29 4.32
N SER A 179 -5.46 -12.97 4.15
CA SER A 179 -4.14 -12.61 4.69
C SER A 179 -3.06 -12.97 3.68
N ALA A 180 -1.88 -12.37 3.81
CA ALA A 180 -0.71 -12.71 3.02
C ALA A 180 0.14 -13.71 3.78
N ALA A 181 0.06 -14.98 3.42
CA ALA A 181 0.86 -16.06 3.99
C ALA A 181 1.96 -16.47 3.01
N PHE A 182 3.19 -16.61 3.50
CA PHE A 182 4.32 -17.09 2.71
C PHE A 182 5.30 -17.87 3.58
N GLY A 183 5.46 -19.15 3.29
CA GLY A 183 6.25 -20.07 4.09
C GLY A 183 5.73 -20.18 5.53
N SER A 184 6.54 -19.80 6.50
CA SER A 184 6.19 -19.84 7.93
C SER A 184 5.74 -18.49 8.51
N ALA A 185 5.59 -17.45 7.68
CA ALA A 185 5.17 -16.13 8.12
C ALA A 185 3.81 -15.74 7.53
N VAL A 186 3.07 -14.92 8.28
CA VAL A 186 1.78 -14.36 7.87
C VAL A 186 1.79 -12.86 8.13
N MET A 187 1.30 -12.10 7.17
CA MET A 187 1.10 -10.64 7.26
C MET A 187 -0.39 -10.33 7.03
N GLY A 188 -0.92 -9.37 7.77
CA GLY A 188 -2.29 -8.94 7.63
C GLY A 188 -2.57 -8.30 6.24
N TYR A 189 -3.78 -8.48 5.73
CA TYR A 189 -4.20 -7.79 4.51
C TYR A 189 -4.12 -6.26 4.66
N GLY A 190 -4.40 -5.75 5.87
CA GLY A 190 -4.30 -4.32 6.20
C GLY A 190 -2.92 -3.72 5.98
N ASP A 191 -1.85 -4.50 6.18
CA ASP A 191 -0.46 -4.06 6.02
C ASP A 191 -0.08 -3.85 4.55
N LEU A 192 -0.55 -4.72 3.67
CA LEU A 192 -0.43 -4.54 2.23
C LEU A 192 -1.33 -3.39 1.74
N PHE A 193 -2.53 -3.27 2.31
CA PHE A 193 -3.47 -2.20 1.94
C PHE A 193 -2.87 -0.83 2.21
N ILE A 194 -2.28 -0.60 3.40
CA ILE A 194 -1.71 0.71 3.72
C ILE A 194 -0.48 1.03 2.85
N ALA A 195 0.29 0.02 2.42
CA ALA A 195 1.36 0.18 1.44
C ALA A 195 0.83 0.60 0.06
N GLY A 196 -0.26 -0.01 -0.40
CA GLY A 196 -0.97 0.40 -1.62
C GLY A 196 -1.48 1.85 -1.56
N VAL A 197 -2.03 2.24 -0.39
CA VAL A 197 -2.46 3.63 -0.13
C VAL A 197 -1.29 4.61 -0.18
N LEU A 198 -0.14 4.27 0.42
CA LEU A 198 1.07 5.08 0.36
C LEU A 198 1.53 5.26 -1.09
N GLY A 199 1.61 4.18 -1.86
CA GLY A 199 2.01 4.21 -3.28
C GLY A 199 1.12 5.13 -4.10
N ALA A 200 -0.19 5.02 -3.95
CA ALA A 200 -1.17 5.86 -4.63
C ALA A 200 -1.08 7.33 -4.21
N LEU A 201 -0.92 7.61 -2.90
CA LEU A 201 -0.71 8.96 -2.38
C LEU A 201 0.54 9.61 -2.97
N LEU A 202 1.66 8.89 -2.96
CA LEU A 202 2.95 9.43 -3.41
C LEU A 202 2.94 9.71 -4.90
N VAL A 203 2.46 8.79 -5.73
CA VAL A 203 2.44 9.00 -7.19
C VAL A 203 1.47 10.11 -7.57
N ALA A 204 0.31 10.20 -6.95
CA ALA A 204 -0.68 11.23 -7.24
C ALA A 204 -0.25 12.64 -6.80
N SER A 205 0.54 12.75 -5.73
CA SER A 205 0.92 14.05 -5.15
C SER A 205 2.34 14.49 -5.52
N LEU A 206 3.26 13.56 -5.73
CA LEU A 206 4.71 13.80 -5.77
C LEU A 206 5.41 13.14 -6.95
N GLY A 207 4.70 12.30 -7.70
CA GLY A 207 5.20 11.61 -8.88
C GLY A 207 6.00 10.34 -8.60
N VAL A 208 6.33 9.64 -9.68
CA VAL A 208 6.96 8.31 -9.69
C VAL A 208 8.32 8.26 -8.95
N PRO A 209 9.21 9.27 -9.06
CA PRO A 209 10.49 9.21 -8.33
C PRO A 209 10.30 9.15 -6.81
N THR A 210 9.31 9.88 -6.28
CA THR A 210 9.01 9.86 -4.85
C THR A 210 8.31 8.56 -4.44
N GLN A 211 7.49 7.98 -5.30
CA GLN A 211 6.88 6.67 -5.10
C GLN A 211 7.96 5.58 -4.97
N ARG A 212 8.97 5.57 -5.88
CA ARG A 212 10.11 4.64 -5.80
C ARG A 212 10.91 4.82 -4.51
N LEU A 213 11.16 6.06 -4.12
CA LEU A 213 11.79 6.34 -2.83
C LEU A 213 10.93 5.83 -1.66
N GLY A 214 9.61 6.00 -1.73
CA GLY A 214 8.68 5.46 -0.73
C GLY A 214 8.77 3.96 -0.60
N ALA A 215 8.80 3.23 -1.72
CA ALA A 215 8.98 1.78 -1.71
C ALA A 215 10.32 1.36 -1.09
N ALA A 216 11.42 2.02 -1.47
CA ALA A 216 12.74 1.73 -0.90
C ALA A 216 12.80 2.00 0.60
N LEU A 217 12.20 3.09 1.08
CA LEU A 217 12.12 3.40 2.51
C LEU A 217 11.22 2.42 3.25
N THR A 218 10.08 2.03 2.67
CA THR A 218 9.20 1.00 3.25
C THR A 218 9.96 -0.31 3.39
N CYS A 219 10.69 -0.73 2.36
CA CYS A 219 11.52 -1.93 2.41
C CYS A 219 12.57 -1.85 3.52
N LEU A 220 13.32 -0.75 3.58
CA LEU A 220 14.37 -0.53 4.58
C LEU A 220 13.81 -0.58 6.00
N PHE A 221 12.71 0.15 6.26
CA PHE A 221 12.10 0.18 7.58
C PHE A 221 11.42 -1.13 7.94
N ALA A 222 10.80 -1.85 6.98
CA ALA A 222 10.20 -3.15 7.23
C ALA A 222 11.27 -4.18 7.63
N LEU A 223 12.34 -4.30 6.84
CA LEU A 223 13.44 -5.22 7.16
C LEU A 223 14.16 -4.86 8.48
N ALA A 224 14.31 -3.56 8.78
CA ALA A 224 14.85 -3.14 10.07
C ALA A 224 13.89 -3.46 11.22
N PHE A 225 12.59 -3.33 10.99
CA PHE A 225 11.54 -3.61 11.97
C PHE A 225 11.41 -5.11 12.22
N ASP A 226 11.63 -5.96 11.19
CA ASP A 226 11.63 -7.41 11.33
C ASP A 226 12.65 -7.91 12.36
N LEU A 227 13.75 -7.17 12.59
CA LEU A 227 14.73 -7.51 13.64
C LEU A 227 14.11 -7.50 15.05
N LEU A 228 13.01 -6.78 15.26
CA LEU A 228 12.31 -6.79 16.54
C LEU A 228 11.64 -8.13 16.86
N PHE A 229 11.47 -9.03 15.87
CA PHE A 229 11.00 -10.40 16.12
C PHE A 229 11.96 -11.23 16.99
N PHE A 230 13.20 -10.76 17.24
CA PHE A 230 14.06 -11.37 18.26
C PHE A 230 13.54 -11.17 19.69
N VAL A 231 12.70 -10.16 19.92
CA VAL A 231 12.22 -9.77 21.26
C VAL A 231 10.70 -9.68 21.36
N LEU A 232 9.99 -9.59 20.24
CA LEU A 232 8.54 -9.44 20.17
C LEU A 232 7.94 -10.55 19.30
N ALA A 233 6.82 -11.12 19.72
CA ALA A 233 6.11 -12.17 18.98
C ALA A 233 5.24 -11.61 17.84
N GLU A 234 4.75 -10.38 17.99
CA GLU A 234 3.92 -9.67 16.97
C GLU A 234 4.44 -8.26 16.78
N LEU A 235 4.34 -7.77 15.54
CA LEU A 235 4.77 -6.43 15.18
C LEU A 235 3.67 -5.72 14.35
N PRO A 236 3.42 -4.42 14.60
CA PRO A 236 2.52 -3.64 13.77
C PRO A 236 3.19 -3.31 12.42
N ALA A 237 2.92 -4.12 11.40
CA ALA A 237 3.58 -4.02 10.09
C ALA A 237 3.16 -2.78 9.28
N THR A 238 2.19 -1.98 9.76
CA THR A 238 1.83 -0.67 9.20
C THR A 238 2.84 0.42 9.56
N VAL A 239 3.61 0.27 10.65
CA VAL A 239 4.59 1.27 11.14
C VAL A 239 5.69 1.58 10.12
N PRO A 240 6.34 0.61 9.46
CA PRO A 240 7.32 0.88 8.41
C PRO A 240 6.81 1.79 7.29
N VAL A 241 5.55 1.61 6.88
CA VAL A 241 4.89 2.42 5.86
C VAL A 241 4.69 3.86 6.33
N ALA A 242 4.26 4.05 7.58
CA ALA A 242 4.10 5.38 8.19
C ALA A 242 5.44 6.09 8.35
N LEU A 243 6.50 5.38 8.76
CA LEU A 243 7.87 5.91 8.86
C LEU A 243 8.40 6.36 7.49
N ALA A 244 8.15 5.59 6.42
CA ALA A 244 8.51 5.98 5.06
C ALA A 244 7.82 7.29 4.65
N LEU A 245 6.53 7.44 4.95
CA LEU A 245 5.79 8.68 4.70
C LEU A 245 6.38 9.87 5.47
N VAL A 246 6.67 9.70 6.77
CA VAL A 246 7.26 10.75 7.63
C VAL A 246 8.65 11.15 7.12
N ALA A 247 9.50 10.19 6.78
CA ALA A 247 10.84 10.46 6.24
C ALA A 247 10.78 11.30 4.95
N ILE A 248 9.86 10.96 4.03
CA ILE A 248 9.62 11.74 2.82
C ILE A 248 9.16 13.16 3.15
N ALA A 249 8.23 13.31 4.11
CA ALA A 249 7.73 14.62 4.51
C ALA A 249 8.83 15.50 5.11
N ILE A 250 9.68 14.95 5.98
CA ILE A 250 10.84 15.65 6.57
C ILE A 250 11.83 16.05 5.48
N ARG A 251 12.19 15.13 4.57
CA ARG A 251 13.10 15.41 3.46
C ARG A 251 12.61 16.57 2.60
N ARG A 252 11.32 16.63 2.33
CA ARG A 252 10.72 17.72 1.55
C ARG A 252 10.76 19.04 2.28
N ARG A 253 10.43 19.07 3.57
CA ARG A 253 10.54 20.29 4.39
C ARG A 253 11.95 20.83 4.40
N ARG A 254 12.96 19.97 4.58
CA ARG A 254 14.39 20.38 4.57
C ARG A 254 14.83 20.94 3.21
N ARG A 255 14.32 20.39 2.09
CA ARG A 255 14.62 20.91 0.75
C ARG A 255 13.97 22.26 0.50
N ALA A 256 12.75 22.48 0.96
CA ALA A 256 12.05 23.76 0.84
C ALA A 256 12.68 24.86 1.70
N ALA A 257 13.29 24.50 2.83
CA ALA A 257 13.98 25.43 3.73
C ALA A 257 15.41 25.82 3.27
N ARG A 258 15.97 25.16 2.25
CA ARG A 258 17.26 25.58 1.67
C ARG A 258 17.02 26.79 0.77
N PRO A 259 17.65 28.00 1.06
CA PRO A 259 17.55 29.12 0.15
C PRO A 259 18.04 28.69 -1.23
N SER A 260 17.25 28.95 -2.27
CA SER A 260 17.76 28.87 -3.64
C SER A 260 18.98 29.79 -3.69
N ALA A 261 20.14 29.24 -3.98
CA ALA A 261 21.30 30.09 -4.27
C ALA A 261 20.84 31.11 -5.31
N ALA A 262 20.85 32.38 -4.91
CA ALA A 262 20.48 33.47 -5.82
C ALA A 262 21.31 33.27 -7.10
N PRO A 263 20.72 33.39 -8.29
CA PRO A 263 21.51 33.37 -9.50
C PRO A 263 22.59 34.43 -9.33
N GLY A 264 23.87 34.03 -9.42
CA GLY A 264 25.01 34.91 -9.32
C GLY A 264 24.79 36.13 -10.23
N PRO A 265 25.29 37.30 -9.88
CA PRO A 265 25.17 38.49 -10.73
C PRO A 265 25.64 38.09 -12.15
N PRO A 266 24.93 38.56 -13.19
CA PRO A 266 25.33 38.25 -14.56
C PRO A 266 26.78 38.67 -14.74
N PRO A 267 27.60 37.90 -15.47
CA PRO A 267 29.00 38.22 -15.66
C PRO A 267 29.09 39.66 -16.21
N ALA A 268 29.73 40.53 -15.46
CA ALA A 268 30.00 41.88 -15.89
C ALA A 268 30.92 41.81 -17.10
N GLY A 269 30.40 42.13 -18.29
CA GLY A 269 31.23 42.21 -19.49
C GLY A 269 30.81 41.40 -20.70
N ALA A 270 29.54 41.16 -20.95
CA ALA A 270 29.12 40.81 -22.30
C ALA A 270 28.91 42.09 -23.14
N PRO A 271 29.82 42.46 -24.05
CA PRO A 271 29.58 43.61 -24.94
C PRO A 271 28.52 43.25 -25.97
N GLY A 272 27.46 44.07 -25.99
CA GLY A 272 26.66 44.28 -27.19
C GLY A 272 25.77 43.13 -27.68
N ALA A 273 24.72 42.76 -26.96
CA ALA A 273 23.59 42.13 -27.61
C ALA A 273 22.75 43.21 -28.35
N PRO A 274 22.49 43.07 -29.68
CA PRO A 274 21.69 44.05 -30.38
C PRO A 274 20.23 44.02 -29.89
N PRO A 275 19.52 45.16 -29.90
CA PRO A 275 18.16 45.26 -29.40
C PRO A 275 17.23 44.31 -30.23
N ARG A 276 16.50 43.46 -29.53
CA ARG A 276 15.44 42.63 -30.12
C ARG A 276 14.40 43.54 -30.73
N ARG A 277 14.26 43.51 -32.06
CA ARG A 277 13.17 44.17 -32.79
C ARG A 277 11.83 43.62 -32.30
N ALA A 278 10.95 44.50 -31.89
CA ALA A 278 9.56 44.19 -31.57
C ALA A 278 8.86 43.61 -32.81
N PRO A 279 8.00 42.60 -32.67
CA PRO A 279 7.22 42.10 -33.78
C PRO A 279 6.19 43.17 -34.20
N ALA A 280 6.17 43.50 -35.50
CA ALA A 280 5.17 44.38 -36.11
C ALA A 280 3.78 43.69 -36.02
N VAL A 281 2.85 44.40 -35.39
CA VAL A 281 1.42 44.04 -35.39
C VAL A 281 0.90 44.27 -36.82
N ARG A 282 0.34 43.21 -37.41
CA ARG A 282 -0.62 43.26 -38.50
C ARG A 282 -1.90 42.59 -38.07
#